data_247a337d33e5b8247722eda09fc09cdb
#
_entry.id   247a337d33e5b8247722eda09fc09cdb
#
_cell.length_a   1.000
_cell.length_b   1.000
_cell.length_c   1.000
_cell.angle_alpha   90.00
_cell.angle_beta   90.00
_cell.angle_gamma   90.00
#
_symmetry.space_group_name_H-M   'P 1'
#
loop_
_entity.id
_entity.type
_entity.pdbx_description
1 polymer ?
#
loop_
_entity_poly.entity_id
_entity_poly.type
_entity_poly.pdbx_seq_one_letter_code
_entity_poly.pdbx_strand_id
1 'polypeptide(L)' 'MNKSNQLEPMLNAFLSDLAVLNIKVHNLHWNVEGREFALIHEMTEKIYKMLQDQFDETAEVMKMQCEMPLLTTLR' A
#
# COMPACT_ATOMS: atom_id res chain seq x y z
N MET A 1 6.42 25.88 2.72
CA MET A 1 6.83 25.62 1.94
C MET A 1 7.82 24.65 1.82
N ASN A 2 8.83 24.70 2.34
CA ASN A 2 9.85 23.74 2.18
C ASN A 2 9.53 22.41 2.77
N LYS A 3 8.69 22.35 3.78
CA LYS A 3 8.27 21.09 4.32
C LYS A 3 7.49 20.30 3.31
N SER A 4 6.63 20.96 2.57
CA SER A 4 5.86 20.25 1.55
C SER A 4 6.76 19.69 0.49
N ASN A 5 7.83 20.42 0.14
CA ASN A 5 8.73 19.95 -0.89
C ASN A 5 9.46 18.67 -0.52
N GLN A 6 9.66 18.45 0.79
CA GLN A 6 10.31 17.23 1.24
C GLN A 6 9.32 16.16 1.62
N LEU A 7 8.21 16.56 2.21
CA LEU A 7 7.24 15.63 2.72
C LEU A 7 6.46 14.94 1.62
N GLU A 8 6.10 15.69 0.60
CA GLU A 8 5.29 15.12 -0.48
C GLU A 8 6.00 13.97 -1.20
N PRO A 9 7.28 14.11 -1.60
CA PRO A 9 7.95 12.99 -2.24
C PRO A 9 8.10 11.78 -1.32
N MET A 10 8.32 12.01 -0.04
CA MET A 10 8.43 10.92 0.91
C MET A 10 7.11 10.18 1.07
N LEU A 11 6.03 10.92 1.16
CA LEU A 11 4.72 10.31 1.29
C LEU A 11 4.32 9.58 0.02
N ASN A 12 4.69 10.13 -1.14
CA ASN A 12 4.40 9.45 -2.39
C ASN A 12 5.21 8.17 -2.52
N ALA A 13 6.44 8.14 -2.04
CA ALA A 13 7.23 6.92 -2.03
C ALA A 13 6.59 5.89 -1.11
N PHE A 14 6.14 6.32 0.06
CA PHE A 14 5.47 5.44 1.00
C PHE A 14 4.19 4.87 0.39
N LEU A 15 3.41 5.73 -0.26
CA LEU A 15 2.17 5.33 -0.91
C LEU A 15 2.46 4.29 -1.99
N SER A 16 3.50 4.52 -2.79
CA SER A 16 3.88 3.58 -3.83
C SER A 16 4.35 2.25 -3.27
N ASP A 17 5.08 2.30 -2.16
CA ASP A 17 5.52 1.08 -1.50
C ASP A 17 4.33 0.28 -0.99
N LEU A 18 3.32 0.94 -0.46
CA LEU A 18 2.12 0.25 0.00
C LEU A 18 1.41 -0.41 -1.17
N ALA A 19 1.38 0.25 -2.32
CA ALA A 19 0.74 -0.31 -3.51
C ALA A 19 1.47 -1.56 -3.97
N VAL A 20 2.79 -1.51 -4.02
CA VAL A 20 3.59 -2.65 -4.45
C VAL A 20 3.45 -3.81 -3.47
N LEU A 21 3.51 -3.51 -2.18
CA LEU A 21 3.37 -4.54 -1.17
C LEU A 21 2.00 -5.20 -1.24
N ASN A 22 0.97 -4.40 -1.46
CA ASN A 22 -0.39 -4.91 -1.59
C ASN A 22 -0.50 -5.87 -2.77
N ILE A 23 0.13 -5.53 -3.89
CA ILE A 23 0.13 -6.39 -5.06
C ILE A 23 0.85 -7.71 -4.75
N LYS A 24 1.97 -7.62 -4.04
CA LYS A 24 2.73 -8.83 -3.70
C LYS A 24 1.95 -9.73 -2.76
N VAL A 25 1.25 -9.16 -1.80
CA VAL A 25 0.45 -9.95 -0.87
C VAL A 25 -0.72 -10.58 -1.59
N HIS A 26 -1.34 -9.86 -2.54
CA HIS A 26 -2.42 -10.44 -3.33
C HIS A 26 -1.90 -11.62 -4.15
N ASN A 27 -0.71 -11.48 -4.72
CA ASN A 27 -0.13 -12.54 -5.53
C ASN A 27 0.10 -13.79 -4.67
N LEU A 28 0.57 -13.60 -3.46
CA LEU A 28 0.75 -14.71 -2.54
C LEU A 28 -0.60 -15.33 -2.16
N HIS A 29 -1.59 -14.49 -1.88
CA HIS A 29 -2.92 -14.91 -1.49
C HIS A 29 -3.55 -15.78 -2.57
N TRP A 30 -3.37 -15.40 -3.83
CA TRP A 30 -3.98 -16.13 -4.94
C TRP A 30 -3.26 -17.44 -5.24
N ASN A 31 -1.97 -17.51 -4.96
CA ASN A 31 -1.16 -18.63 -5.41
C ASN A 31 -0.73 -19.62 -4.35
N VAL A 32 -1.17 -19.42 -3.12
CA VAL A 32 -0.80 -20.35 -2.06
C VAL A 32 -1.51 -21.68 -2.29
N GLU A 33 -0.79 -22.77 -2.05
CA GLU A 33 -1.33 -24.10 -2.22
C GLU A 33 -0.85 -24.98 -1.11
N GLY A 34 -1.41 -26.17 -1.08
CA GLY A 34 -0.94 -27.18 -0.16
C GLY A 34 -1.66 -27.20 1.15
N ARG A 35 -0.99 -27.82 2.08
CA ARG A 35 -1.59 -28.13 3.36
C ARG A 35 -2.02 -26.92 4.16
N GLU A 36 -1.30 -25.81 3.98
CA GLU A 36 -1.57 -24.62 4.74
C GLU A 36 -2.33 -23.57 3.95
N PHE A 37 -2.97 -23.98 2.89
CA PHE A 37 -3.71 -23.06 2.04
C PHE A 37 -4.69 -22.22 2.84
N ALA A 38 -5.52 -22.87 3.65
CA ALA A 38 -6.58 -22.13 4.35
C ALA A 38 -6.02 -21.08 5.28
N LEU A 39 -4.97 -21.46 6.02
CA LEU A 39 -4.38 -20.54 6.99
C LEU A 39 -3.72 -19.36 6.30
N ILE A 40 -2.90 -19.63 5.30
CA ILE A 40 -2.17 -18.56 4.62
C ILE A 40 -3.11 -17.70 3.79
N HIS A 41 -4.11 -18.32 3.19
CA HIS A 41 -5.10 -17.58 2.43
C HIS A 41 -5.83 -16.59 3.32
N GLU A 42 -6.23 -17.03 4.49
CA GLU A 42 -6.94 -16.17 5.44
C GLU A 42 -6.02 -15.08 6.00
N MET A 43 -4.78 -15.43 6.33
CA MET A 43 -3.85 -14.44 6.86
C MET A 43 -3.52 -13.37 5.83
N THR A 44 -3.28 -13.77 4.59
CA THR A 44 -2.93 -12.80 3.55
C THR A 44 -4.12 -11.91 3.22
N GLU A 45 -5.33 -12.44 3.34
CA GLU A 45 -6.52 -11.63 3.12
C GLU A 45 -6.60 -10.49 4.15
N LYS A 46 -6.32 -10.80 5.41
CA LYS A 46 -6.32 -9.77 6.45
C LYS A 46 -5.24 -8.74 6.19
N ILE A 47 -4.07 -9.20 5.73
CA ILE A 47 -2.95 -8.31 5.50
C ILE A 47 -3.25 -7.37 4.34
N TYR A 48 -3.75 -7.88 3.22
CA TYR A 48 -3.94 -6.98 2.09
C TYR A 48 -5.10 -6.01 2.33
N LYS A 49 -6.07 -6.39 3.15
CA LYS A 49 -7.14 -5.46 3.49
C LYS A 49 -6.61 -4.33 4.37
N MET A 50 -5.72 -4.66 5.30
CA MET A 50 -5.10 -3.66 6.15
C MET A 50 -4.22 -2.72 5.30
N LEU A 51 -3.45 -3.29 4.38
CA LEU A 51 -2.59 -2.48 3.52
C LEU A 51 -3.41 -1.58 2.61
N GLN A 52 -4.54 -2.07 2.13
CA GLN A 52 -5.41 -1.27 1.28
C GLN A 52 -5.99 -0.09 2.05
N ASP A 53 -6.39 -0.32 3.30
CA ASP A 53 -6.90 0.77 4.14
C ASP A 53 -5.83 1.81 4.39
N GLN A 54 -4.59 1.38 4.66
CA GLN A 54 -3.50 2.32 4.90
C GLN A 54 -3.15 3.08 3.63
N PHE A 55 -3.20 2.41 2.50
CA PHE A 55 -2.92 3.01 1.21
C PHE A 55 -3.92 4.14 0.94
N ASP A 56 -5.19 3.86 1.14
CA ASP A 56 -6.25 4.80 0.90
C ASP A 56 -6.17 5.97 1.89
N GLU A 57 -5.96 5.65 3.15
CA GLU A 57 -5.90 6.65 4.19
C GLU A 57 -4.71 7.59 3.98
N THR A 58 -3.57 7.04 3.55
CA THR A 58 -2.39 7.85 3.29
C THR A 58 -2.66 8.85 2.17
N ALA A 59 -3.30 8.39 1.10
CA ALA A 59 -3.62 9.28 -0.01
C ALA A 59 -4.59 10.38 0.42
N GLU A 60 -5.56 10.02 1.26
CA GLU A 60 -6.53 11.01 1.72
C GLU A 60 -5.90 12.04 2.63
N VAL A 61 -4.98 11.61 3.49
CA VAL A 61 -4.28 12.55 4.36
C VAL A 61 -3.43 13.51 3.53
N MET A 62 -2.78 13.02 2.50
CA MET A 62 -2.01 13.87 1.63
C MET A 62 -2.89 14.91 0.96
N LYS A 63 -4.07 14.49 0.53
CA LYS A 63 -4.99 15.39 -0.14
C LYS A 63 -5.48 16.47 0.82
N MET A 64 -5.71 16.10 2.08
CA MET A 64 -6.14 17.06 3.08
C MET A 64 -5.08 18.12 3.35
N GLN A 65 -3.81 17.80 3.08
CA GLN A 65 -2.73 18.74 3.24
C GLN A 65 -2.40 19.45 1.93
N CYS A 66 -3.30 19.37 0.97
CA CYS A 66 -3.13 20.01 -0.33
C CYS A 66 -1.93 19.49 -1.10
N GLU A 67 -1.56 18.24 -0.85
CA GLU A 67 -0.51 17.60 -1.60
C GLU A 67 -1.15 16.68 -2.62
N MET A 68 -0.39 16.28 -3.62
CA MET A 68 -0.92 15.44 -4.67
C MET A 68 -0.41 14.02 -4.53
N PRO A 69 -1.28 13.05 -4.23
CA PRO A 69 -0.86 11.66 -4.16
C PRO A 69 -0.49 11.15 -5.56
N LEU A 70 0.68 10.55 -5.66
CA LEU A 70 1.15 10.00 -6.91
C LEU A 70 1.88 8.70 -6.63
N LEU A 71 1.71 7.73 -7.50
CA LEU A 71 2.42 6.46 -7.40
C LEU A 71 3.67 6.54 -8.26
N THR A 72 4.67 7.23 -7.76
CA THR A 72 5.84 7.55 -8.57
C THR A 72 6.89 6.47 -8.62
N THR A 73 6.83 5.50 -7.72
CA THR A 73 7.83 4.45 -7.69
C THR A 73 7.34 3.13 -8.25
N LEU A 74 6.13 3.14 -8.81
CA LEU A 74 5.62 1.94 -9.45
C LEU A 74 6.13 1.92 -10.86
N ARG A 75 7.02 1.02 -11.17
CA ARG A 75 7.51 0.88 -12.53
C ARG A 75 7.90 -0.51 -12.83
#